data_d5375f9d7c26c9e2e094c2314928c3eb
#
_entry.id   d5375f9d7c26c9e2e094c2314928c3eb
#
_cell.length_a   1.000
_cell.length_b   1.000
_cell.length_c   1.000
_cell.angle_alpha   90.00
_cell.angle_beta   90.00
_cell.angle_gamma   90.00
#
_symmetry.space_group_name_H-M   'P 1'
#
loop_
_entity.id
_entity.type
_entity.pdbx_description
1 polymer ?
#
loop_
_entity_poly.entity_id
_entity_poly.type
_entity_poly.pdbx_seq_one_letter_code
_entity_poly.pdbx_strand_id
1 'polypeptide(L)'
;MKSFFLVGQANVGKTLFLINFAAYLKLTELELEMIRSDGSRQQTKLPIERARTLLVGSEPHSTRQLQSITMTLPVRKGKKHFRMIDSTGLSDGIHHSTEVRKGMAQTLRQLSQSELVLHMFDAAEIGKSANRPAADSVLSEIDLHIAAYLNRRKSYAILANKMDLPGSKAGVQKLRSMYPQHRIFPISALYSQGFREVKSFVWSLL
;
A
#
# COMPACT_ATOMS: atom_id res chain seq x y z
N MET A 1 -10.13 -2.09 -16.94
CA MET A 1 -9.54 -2.90 -15.85
C MET A 1 -9.50 -2.02 -14.62
N LYS A 2 -10.06 -2.49 -13.49
CA LYS A 2 -10.08 -1.69 -12.25
C LYS A 2 -8.67 -1.51 -11.70
N SER A 3 -8.39 -0.33 -11.13
CA SER A 3 -7.11 0.00 -10.50
C SER A 3 -7.28 0.22 -9.01
N PHE A 4 -6.43 -0.42 -8.23
CA PHE A 4 -6.36 -0.34 -6.78
C PHE A 4 -5.03 0.27 -6.40
N PHE A 5 -5.06 1.27 -5.56
CA PHE A 5 -3.90 2.05 -5.23
C PHE A 5 -3.44 1.78 -3.79
N LEU A 6 -2.17 1.44 -3.63
CA LEU A 6 -1.53 1.19 -2.36
C LEU A 6 -0.69 2.40 -1.97
N VAL A 7 -1.04 3.07 -0.90
CA VAL A 7 -0.41 4.31 -0.43
C VAL A 7 0.03 4.19 1.03
N GLY A 8 0.99 5.00 1.44
CA GLY A 8 1.53 5.07 2.80
C GLY A 8 2.99 5.49 2.81
N GLN A 9 3.56 5.68 3.97
CA GLN A 9 4.95 6.10 4.16
C GLN A 9 5.97 5.12 3.57
N ALA A 10 7.21 5.56 3.46
CA ALA A 10 8.32 4.67 3.15
C ALA A 10 8.46 3.56 4.22
N ASN A 11 8.89 2.38 3.81
CA ASN A 11 9.18 1.23 4.69
C ASN A 11 7.99 0.65 5.49
N VAL A 12 6.75 1.07 5.23
CA VAL A 12 5.57 0.43 5.85
C VAL A 12 5.26 -0.96 5.27
N GLY A 13 5.94 -1.36 4.18
CA GLY A 13 5.84 -2.71 3.60
C GLY A 13 4.96 -2.82 2.36
N LYS A 14 4.69 -1.73 1.65
CA LYS A 14 3.82 -1.71 0.45
C LYS A 14 4.26 -2.69 -0.63
N THR A 15 5.50 -2.58 -1.09
CA THR A 15 6.04 -3.43 -2.16
C THR A 15 6.08 -4.90 -1.75
N LEU A 16 6.46 -5.20 -0.50
CA LEU A 16 6.44 -6.55 0.04
C LEU A 16 5.02 -7.13 0.07
N PHE A 17 4.04 -6.34 0.54
CA PHE A 17 2.65 -6.74 0.50
C PHE A 17 2.19 -7.06 -0.91
N LEU A 18 2.51 -6.20 -1.88
CA LEU A 18 2.11 -6.36 -3.27
C LEU A 18 2.60 -7.69 -3.85
N ILE A 19 3.88 -8.00 -3.66
CA ILE A 19 4.50 -9.24 -4.15
C ILE A 19 3.93 -10.47 -3.44
N ASN A 20 3.86 -10.44 -2.11
CA ASN A 20 3.35 -11.56 -1.34
C ASN A 20 1.84 -11.76 -1.52
N PHE A 21 1.08 -10.70 -1.77
CA PHE A 21 -0.34 -10.82 -2.10
C PHE A 21 -0.56 -11.46 -3.47
N ALA A 22 0.28 -11.13 -4.46
CA ALA A 22 0.27 -11.82 -5.75
C ALA A 22 0.59 -13.32 -5.60
N ALA A 23 1.60 -13.67 -4.80
CA ALA A 23 1.91 -15.06 -4.47
C ALA A 23 0.74 -15.77 -3.77
N TYR A 24 0.08 -15.08 -2.83
CA TYR A 24 -1.12 -15.58 -2.15
C TYR A 24 -2.29 -15.85 -3.11
N LEU A 25 -2.39 -15.05 -4.18
CA LEU A 25 -3.35 -15.25 -5.26
C LEU A 25 -2.92 -16.35 -6.26
N LYS A 26 -1.82 -17.07 -5.98
CA LYS A 26 -1.26 -18.15 -6.80
C LYS A 26 -0.72 -17.70 -8.15
N LEU A 27 -0.31 -16.44 -8.27
CA LEU A 27 0.47 -16.00 -9.41
C LEU A 27 1.90 -16.54 -9.26
N THR A 28 2.50 -16.98 -10.36
CA THR A 28 3.88 -17.46 -10.42
C THR A 28 4.83 -16.38 -10.94
N GLU A 29 4.29 -15.46 -11.73
CA GLU A 29 5.01 -14.35 -12.33
C GLU A 29 4.25 -13.05 -12.11
N LEU A 30 4.98 -11.94 -12.06
CA LEU A 30 4.44 -10.58 -11.98
C LEU A 30 4.62 -9.88 -13.31
N GLU A 31 3.52 -9.35 -13.85
CA GLU A 31 3.55 -8.38 -14.93
C GLU A 31 3.67 -6.99 -14.34
N LEU A 32 4.90 -6.50 -14.29
CA LEU A 32 5.24 -5.19 -13.74
C LEU A 32 5.21 -4.14 -14.85
N GLU A 33 4.52 -3.04 -14.59
CA GLU A 33 4.61 -1.83 -15.38
C GLU A 33 5.20 -0.72 -14.49
N MET A 34 6.36 -0.22 -14.86
CA MET A 34 7.00 0.92 -14.21
C MET A 34 6.70 2.19 -15.01
N ILE A 35 6.20 3.21 -14.34
CA ILE A 35 5.90 4.52 -14.93
C ILE A 35 6.93 5.51 -14.38
N ARG A 36 7.81 6.00 -15.26
CA ARG A 36 8.81 7.00 -14.92
C ARG A 36 8.18 8.40 -14.80
N SER A 37 8.91 9.30 -14.17
CA SER A 37 8.47 10.69 -13.99
C SER A 37 8.28 11.46 -15.31
N ASP A 38 8.93 11.03 -16.40
CA ASP A 38 8.78 11.55 -17.76
C ASP A 38 7.53 10.99 -18.50
N GLY A 39 6.80 10.07 -17.86
CA GLY A 39 5.63 9.40 -18.43
C GLY A 39 5.98 8.15 -19.25
N SER A 40 7.25 7.84 -19.46
CA SER A 40 7.66 6.61 -20.15
C SER A 40 7.26 5.38 -19.33
N ARG A 41 6.88 4.30 -20.04
CA ARG A 41 6.42 3.05 -19.44
C ARG A 41 7.35 1.91 -19.84
N GLN A 42 7.76 1.14 -18.86
CA GLN A 42 8.53 -0.06 -19.06
C GLN A 42 7.76 -1.25 -18.50
N GLN A 43 7.52 -2.26 -19.33
CA GLN A 43 6.89 -3.51 -18.90
C GLN A 43 7.93 -4.60 -18.76
N THR A 44 7.82 -5.38 -17.69
CA THR A 44 8.72 -6.50 -17.42
C THR A 44 7.92 -7.62 -16.75
N LYS A 45 8.22 -8.86 -17.15
CA LYS A 45 7.72 -10.06 -16.46
C LYS A 45 8.83 -10.63 -15.60
N LEU A 46 8.51 -10.86 -14.34
CA LEU A 46 9.47 -11.40 -13.36
C LEU A 46 8.83 -12.54 -12.57
N PRO A 47 9.52 -13.66 -12.36
CA PRO A 47 9.15 -14.64 -11.35
C PRO A 47 9.03 -13.97 -9.97
N ILE A 48 8.07 -14.40 -9.16
CA ILE A 48 7.79 -13.79 -7.85
C ILE A 48 9.04 -13.73 -6.96
N GLU A 49 9.83 -14.82 -6.92
CA GLU A 49 11.04 -14.86 -6.09
C GLU A 49 12.09 -13.83 -6.54
N ARG A 50 12.25 -13.67 -7.85
CA ARG A 50 13.15 -12.65 -8.39
C ARG A 50 12.64 -11.22 -8.12
N ALA A 51 11.33 -11.01 -8.23
CA ALA A 51 10.72 -9.73 -7.88
C ALA A 51 10.94 -9.39 -6.39
N ARG A 52 10.84 -10.37 -5.50
CA ARG A 52 11.10 -10.20 -4.07
C ARG A 52 12.54 -9.74 -3.82
N THR A 53 13.53 -10.36 -4.45
CA THR A 53 14.94 -9.99 -4.30
C THR A 53 15.24 -8.61 -4.87
N LEU A 54 14.66 -8.26 -6.03
CA LEU A 54 14.97 -7.01 -6.73
C LEU A 54 14.23 -5.79 -6.19
N LEU A 55 12.97 -5.97 -5.72
CA LEU A 55 12.10 -4.85 -5.38
C LEU A 55 11.98 -4.59 -3.88
N VAL A 56 12.33 -5.58 -3.05
CA VAL A 56 12.32 -5.44 -1.58
C VAL A 56 13.74 -5.21 -1.11
N GLY A 57 14.19 -3.96 -1.15
CA GLY A 57 15.49 -3.53 -0.64
C GLY A 57 15.42 -3.05 0.81
N SER A 58 16.56 -3.08 1.49
CA SER A 58 16.71 -2.56 2.86
C SER A 58 16.85 -1.02 2.91
N GLU A 59 17.09 -0.37 1.77
CA GLU A 59 17.27 1.08 1.73
C GLU A 59 15.93 1.84 1.69
N PRO A 60 15.78 2.92 2.48
CA PRO A 60 14.65 3.83 2.37
C PRO A 60 14.55 4.39 0.95
N HIS A 61 13.32 4.52 0.42
CA HIS A 61 13.05 5.03 -0.92
C HIS A 61 13.59 4.17 -2.08
N SER A 62 13.75 2.85 -1.89
CA SER A 62 14.10 1.91 -2.96
C SER A 62 13.09 1.96 -4.13
N THR A 63 11.82 2.25 -3.85
CA THR A 63 10.77 2.45 -4.87
C THR A 63 10.69 3.92 -5.25
N ARG A 64 11.52 4.36 -6.20
CA ARG A 64 11.54 5.74 -6.70
C ARG A 64 10.53 6.03 -7.81
N GLN A 65 9.88 5.02 -8.34
CA GLN A 65 8.95 5.10 -9.47
C GLN A 65 7.64 4.42 -9.11
N LEU A 66 6.55 4.94 -9.69
CA LEU A 66 5.25 4.30 -9.55
C LEU A 66 5.29 2.94 -10.26
N GLN A 67 4.98 1.88 -9.52
CA GLN A 67 4.96 0.53 -10.05
C GLN A 67 3.54 -0.02 -10.03
N SER A 68 3.15 -0.72 -11.07
CA SER A 68 1.88 -1.43 -11.06
C SER A 68 2.06 -2.90 -11.43
N ILE A 69 1.26 -3.75 -10.79
CA ILE A 69 1.20 -5.17 -11.05
C ILE A 69 -0.20 -5.53 -11.50
N THR A 70 -0.30 -6.22 -12.64
CA THR A 70 -1.56 -6.83 -13.05
C THR A 70 -1.77 -8.12 -12.27
N MET A 71 -2.90 -8.20 -11.57
CA MET A 71 -3.30 -9.34 -10.78
C MET A 71 -4.53 -10.02 -11.35
N THR A 72 -4.62 -11.32 -11.18
CA THR A 72 -5.73 -12.14 -11.65
C THR A 72 -6.37 -12.87 -10.48
N LEU A 73 -7.69 -12.73 -10.35
CA LEU A 73 -8.48 -13.50 -9.39
C LEU A 73 -9.37 -14.51 -10.13
N PRO A 74 -9.32 -15.81 -9.76
CA PRO A 74 -10.30 -16.77 -10.24
C PRO A 74 -11.68 -16.44 -9.66
N VAL A 75 -12.70 -16.44 -10.50
CA VAL A 75 -14.11 -16.26 -10.13
C VAL A 75 -14.91 -17.45 -10.66
N ARG A 76 -16.16 -17.63 -10.17
CA ARG A 76 -17.02 -18.77 -10.56
C ARG A 76 -17.10 -19.01 -12.08
N LYS A 77 -17.11 -17.93 -12.88
CA LYS A 77 -17.15 -18.00 -14.35
C LYS A 77 -15.95 -17.22 -14.93
N GLY A 78 -14.76 -17.84 -14.90
CA GLY A 78 -13.56 -17.27 -15.53
C GLY A 78 -12.60 -16.58 -14.57
N LYS A 79 -11.97 -15.51 -15.03
CA LYS A 79 -10.95 -14.76 -14.30
C LYS A 79 -11.27 -13.27 -14.35
N LYS A 80 -11.07 -12.56 -13.26
CA LYS A 80 -11.10 -11.10 -13.22
C LYS A 80 -9.69 -10.54 -13.08
N HIS A 81 -9.39 -9.56 -13.90
CA HIS A 81 -8.10 -8.86 -13.88
C HIS A 81 -8.27 -7.49 -13.24
N PHE A 82 -7.33 -7.12 -12.40
CA PHE A 82 -7.23 -5.80 -11.79
C PHE A 82 -5.77 -5.40 -11.67
N ARG A 83 -5.53 -4.11 -11.59
CA ARG A 83 -4.20 -3.55 -11.42
C ARG A 83 -4.03 -3.08 -9.98
N MET A 84 -2.94 -3.49 -9.31
CA MET A 84 -2.51 -2.87 -8.07
C MET A 84 -1.32 -1.96 -8.35
N ILE A 85 -1.41 -0.73 -7.88
CA ILE A 85 -0.41 0.32 -8.09
C ILE A 85 0.27 0.59 -6.77
N ASP A 86 1.60 0.38 -6.74
CA ASP A 86 2.45 0.71 -5.60
C ASP A 86 2.89 2.18 -5.70
N SER A 87 2.58 2.98 -4.69
CA SER A 87 3.05 4.35 -4.66
C SER A 87 4.52 4.41 -4.27
N THR A 88 5.23 5.40 -4.77
CA THR A 88 6.47 5.86 -4.13
C THR A 88 6.15 6.21 -2.68
N GLY A 89 7.05 5.88 -1.74
CA GLY A 89 6.86 6.25 -0.34
C GLY A 89 6.65 7.76 -0.22
N LEU A 90 5.56 8.15 0.41
CA LEU A 90 5.27 9.55 0.68
C LEU A 90 6.13 10.01 1.86
N SER A 91 6.66 11.22 1.78
CA SER A 91 7.42 11.87 2.85
C SER A 91 6.82 13.23 3.15
N ASP A 92 6.89 13.64 4.41
CA ASP A 92 6.44 14.96 4.83
C ASP A 92 7.36 16.06 4.30
N GLY A 93 6.77 17.24 4.06
CA GLY A 93 7.47 18.45 3.65
C GLY A 93 7.63 18.65 2.14
N ILE A 94 8.08 19.83 1.78
CA ILE A 94 8.38 20.22 0.38
C ILE A 94 9.77 19.71 0.04
N HIS A 95 9.86 18.66 -0.75
CA HIS A 95 11.15 18.16 -1.22
C HIS A 95 11.80 19.14 -2.21
N HIS A 96 13.08 19.40 -2.04
CA HIS A 96 13.87 20.26 -2.95
C HIS A 96 14.02 19.62 -4.33
N SER A 97 14.03 18.28 -4.42
CA SER A 97 14.13 17.56 -5.69
C SER A 97 12.85 17.67 -6.52
N THR A 98 13.00 18.13 -7.75
CA THR A 98 11.91 18.20 -8.75
C THR A 98 11.33 16.82 -9.07
N GLU A 99 12.16 15.76 -9.04
CA GLU A 99 11.73 14.39 -9.30
C GLU A 99 10.79 13.88 -8.20
N VAL A 100 11.11 14.15 -6.94
CA VAL A 100 10.25 13.77 -5.82
C VAL A 100 8.91 14.50 -5.88
N ARG A 101 8.90 15.79 -6.19
CA ARG A 101 7.66 16.56 -6.38
C ARG A 101 6.79 16.03 -7.52
N LYS A 102 7.41 15.65 -8.64
CA LYS A 102 6.69 15.00 -9.76
C LYS A 102 6.10 13.65 -9.34
N GLY A 103 6.84 12.83 -8.60
CA GLY A 103 6.35 11.57 -8.05
C GLY A 103 5.16 11.75 -7.10
N MET A 104 5.20 12.76 -6.24
CA MET A 104 4.07 13.12 -5.36
C MET A 104 2.84 13.56 -6.16
N ALA A 105 2.99 14.41 -7.16
CA ALA A 105 1.90 14.83 -8.04
C ALA A 105 1.28 13.63 -8.79
N GLN A 106 2.11 12.70 -9.24
CA GLN A 106 1.68 11.46 -9.88
C GLN A 106 0.89 10.56 -8.90
N THR A 107 1.36 10.44 -7.66
CA THR A 107 0.67 9.74 -6.57
C THR A 107 -0.72 10.32 -6.31
N LEU A 108 -0.84 11.65 -6.20
CA LEU A 108 -2.13 12.32 -5.98
C LEU A 108 -3.11 12.11 -7.14
N ARG A 109 -2.64 12.11 -8.38
CA ARG A 109 -3.47 11.78 -9.55
C ARG A 109 -4.00 10.35 -9.48
N GLN A 110 -3.14 9.38 -9.16
CA GLN A 110 -3.55 7.98 -9.03
C GLN A 110 -4.53 7.79 -7.87
N LEU A 111 -4.34 8.49 -6.76
CA LEU A 111 -5.26 8.48 -5.63
C LEU A 111 -6.69 8.87 -6.03
N SER A 112 -6.84 9.92 -6.85
CA SER A 112 -8.15 10.38 -7.31
C SER A 112 -8.80 9.46 -8.33
N GLN A 113 -8.00 8.78 -9.16
CA GLN A 113 -8.47 7.96 -10.30
C GLN A 113 -8.70 6.48 -9.95
N SER A 114 -8.17 6.00 -8.82
CA SER A 114 -8.26 4.59 -8.45
C SER A 114 -9.62 4.24 -7.86
N GLU A 115 -10.16 3.07 -8.19
CA GLU A 115 -11.45 2.59 -7.67
C GLU A 115 -11.38 2.19 -6.20
N LEU A 116 -10.21 1.72 -5.73
CA LEU A 116 -9.95 1.39 -4.34
C LEU A 116 -8.62 2.00 -3.92
N VAL A 117 -8.58 2.56 -2.71
CA VAL A 117 -7.34 2.96 -2.05
C VAL A 117 -7.13 2.11 -0.80
N LEU A 118 -5.98 1.44 -0.75
CA LEU A 118 -5.48 0.73 0.42
C LEU A 118 -4.38 1.58 1.05
N HIS A 119 -4.64 2.13 2.23
CA HIS A 119 -3.69 2.97 2.96
C HIS A 119 -2.97 2.13 4.00
N MET A 120 -1.66 1.95 3.82
CA MET A 120 -0.87 1.08 4.68
C MET A 120 -0.12 1.87 5.76
N PHE A 121 -0.26 1.40 6.99
CA PHE A 121 0.42 1.93 8.17
C PHE A 121 1.28 0.87 8.84
N ASP A 122 2.35 1.30 9.48
CA ASP A 122 3.14 0.48 10.39
C ASP A 122 2.47 0.44 11.77
N ALA A 123 1.70 -0.62 12.02
CA ALA A 123 0.97 -0.77 13.28
C ALA A 123 1.90 -0.92 14.48
N ALA A 124 3.08 -1.51 14.31
CA ALA A 124 4.05 -1.67 15.40
C ALA A 124 4.62 -0.31 15.83
N GLU A 125 4.97 0.55 14.89
CA GLU A 125 5.49 1.89 15.19
C GLU A 125 4.43 2.78 15.84
N ILE A 126 3.19 2.74 15.31
CA ILE A 126 2.04 3.44 15.93
C ILE A 126 1.80 2.96 17.36
N GLY A 127 1.94 1.67 17.63
CA GLY A 127 1.75 1.10 18.96
C GLY A 127 2.83 1.48 19.96
N LYS A 128 4.09 1.55 19.55
CA LYS A 128 5.21 1.98 20.40
C LYS A 128 5.03 3.41 20.92
N SER A 129 4.44 4.26 20.13
CA SER A 129 4.22 5.67 20.45
C SER A 129 2.87 5.94 21.11
N ALA A 130 2.04 4.91 21.31
CA ALA A 130 0.78 5.06 22.04
C ALA A 130 0.96 5.61 23.47
N ASN A 131 2.14 5.43 24.06
CA ASN A 131 2.52 5.92 25.39
C ASN A 131 3.30 7.24 25.37
N ARG A 132 3.51 7.88 24.20
CA ARG A 132 4.18 9.18 24.09
C ARG A 132 3.17 10.33 24.17
N PRO A 133 3.57 11.52 24.68
CA PRO A 133 2.70 12.69 24.68
C PRO A 133 2.17 13.00 23.30
N ALA A 134 0.96 13.53 23.20
CA ALA A 134 0.23 13.80 21.96
C ALA A 134 0.95 14.75 20.97
N ALA A 135 2.01 15.43 21.40
CA ALA A 135 2.83 16.31 20.58
C ALA A 135 3.67 15.57 19.50
N ASP A 136 4.01 14.28 19.75
CA ASP A 136 4.73 13.45 18.77
C ASP A 136 3.72 12.63 17.96
N SER A 137 3.08 13.25 17.00
CA SER A 137 2.20 12.58 16.05
C SER A 137 3.00 11.52 15.28
N VAL A 138 2.67 10.24 15.53
CA VAL A 138 3.30 9.08 14.85
C VAL A 138 2.85 8.95 13.41
N LEU A 139 1.74 9.59 13.07
CA LEU A 139 1.24 9.67 11.71
C LEU A 139 1.85 10.90 11.06
N SER A 140 2.37 10.71 9.86
CA SER A 140 2.84 11.83 9.07
C SER A 140 1.70 12.76 8.69
N GLU A 141 1.99 14.04 8.51
CA GLU A 141 1.00 15.01 8.05
C GLU A 141 0.34 14.57 6.74
N ILE A 142 1.13 13.95 5.85
CA ILE A 142 0.62 13.50 4.56
C ILE A 142 -0.35 12.33 4.71
N ASP A 143 -0.12 11.40 5.65
CA ASP A 143 -1.05 10.31 5.93
C ASP A 143 -2.37 10.85 6.51
N LEU A 144 -2.30 11.86 7.38
CA LEU A 144 -3.48 12.53 7.93
C LEU A 144 -4.28 13.24 6.81
N HIS A 145 -3.61 13.95 5.90
CA HIS A 145 -4.27 14.60 4.77
C HIS A 145 -4.90 13.62 3.80
N ILE A 146 -4.23 12.49 3.48
CA ILE A 146 -4.79 11.43 2.64
C ILE A 146 -6.02 10.82 3.30
N ALA A 147 -5.95 10.48 4.57
CA ALA A 147 -7.07 9.91 5.29
C ALA A 147 -8.26 10.90 5.35
N ALA A 148 -8.01 12.18 5.60
CA ALA A 148 -9.04 13.22 5.58
C ALA A 148 -9.69 13.38 4.21
N TYR A 149 -8.88 13.40 3.13
CA TYR A 149 -9.38 13.47 1.75
C TYR A 149 -10.26 12.27 1.38
N LEU A 150 -9.89 11.08 1.86
CA LEU A 150 -10.60 9.83 1.55
C LEU A 150 -11.70 9.48 2.55
N ASN A 151 -11.91 10.30 3.58
CA ASN A 151 -12.79 10.02 4.72
C ASN A 151 -14.23 9.62 4.32
N ARG A 152 -14.76 10.19 3.25
CA ARG A 152 -16.11 9.91 2.74
C ARG A 152 -16.16 8.83 1.65
N ARG A 153 -15.00 8.27 1.28
CA ARG A 153 -14.91 7.31 0.17
C ARG A 153 -15.16 5.88 0.66
N LYS A 154 -16.24 5.25 0.19
CA LYS A 154 -16.59 3.85 0.54
C LYS A 154 -15.54 2.83 0.11
N SER A 155 -14.77 3.15 -0.93
CA SER A 155 -13.67 2.32 -1.45
C SER A 155 -12.30 2.72 -0.89
N TYR A 156 -12.26 3.06 0.40
CA TYR A 156 -11.03 3.29 1.17
C TYR A 156 -10.96 2.31 2.32
N ALA A 157 -9.79 1.71 2.51
CA ALA A 157 -9.53 0.82 3.64
C ALA A 157 -8.08 0.96 4.12
N ILE A 158 -7.87 0.63 5.37
CA ILE A 158 -6.57 0.73 6.05
C ILE A 158 -5.97 -0.66 6.19
N LEU A 159 -4.70 -0.81 5.81
CA LEU A 159 -3.88 -1.98 6.08
C LEU A 159 -2.96 -1.66 7.27
N ALA A 160 -3.25 -2.22 8.43
CA ALA A 160 -2.40 -2.12 9.62
C ALA A 160 -1.35 -3.24 9.55
N ASN A 161 -0.17 -2.91 8.98
CA ASN A 161 0.87 -3.89 8.70
C ASN A 161 1.83 -4.10 9.89
N LYS A 162 2.68 -5.12 9.77
CA LYS A 162 3.68 -5.55 10.75
C LYS A 162 3.06 -6.12 12.03
N MET A 163 1.97 -6.89 11.87
CA MET A 163 1.32 -7.59 12.99
C MET A 163 2.20 -8.64 13.66
N ASP A 164 3.30 -9.01 13.02
CA ASP A 164 4.36 -9.89 13.54
C ASP A 164 5.29 -9.20 14.55
N LEU A 165 5.24 -7.87 14.68
CA LEU A 165 6.10 -7.12 15.57
C LEU A 165 5.39 -6.71 16.88
N PRO A 166 6.15 -6.58 17.99
CA PRO A 166 5.63 -6.09 19.25
C PRO A 166 4.98 -4.70 19.13
N GLY A 167 3.92 -4.45 19.89
CA GLY A 167 3.19 -3.18 19.90
C GLY A 167 2.10 -3.08 18.82
N SER A 168 2.11 -3.93 17.79
CA SER A 168 1.17 -3.86 16.66
C SER A 168 -0.30 -3.90 17.07
N LYS A 169 -0.67 -4.68 18.09
CA LYS A 169 -2.05 -4.74 18.61
C LYS A 169 -2.52 -3.39 19.16
N ALA A 170 -1.67 -2.68 19.92
CA ALA A 170 -1.97 -1.33 20.40
C ALA A 170 -2.10 -0.34 19.23
N GLY A 171 -1.24 -0.45 18.21
CA GLY A 171 -1.33 0.36 17.00
C GLY A 171 -2.64 0.16 16.25
N VAL A 172 -3.12 -1.08 16.11
CA VAL A 172 -4.44 -1.36 15.53
C VAL A 172 -5.57 -0.75 16.33
N GLN A 173 -5.51 -0.82 17.66
CA GLN A 173 -6.52 -0.18 18.52
C GLN A 173 -6.53 1.34 18.31
N LYS A 174 -5.36 1.97 18.26
CA LYS A 174 -5.23 3.41 17.99
C LYS A 174 -5.79 3.77 16.61
N LEU A 175 -5.46 3.03 15.56
CA LEU A 175 -6.04 3.24 14.23
C LEU A 175 -7.57 3.11 14.22
N ARG A 176 -8.13 2.13 14.95
CA ARG A 176 -9.59 1.96 15.07
C ARG A 176 -10.26 3.12 15.77
N SER A 177 -9.64 3.69 16.81
CA SER A 177 -10.17 4.87 17.49
C SER A 177 -10.10 6.13 16.62
N MET A 178 -9.07 6.27 15.78
CA MET A 178 -8.90 7.42 14.87
C MET A 178 -9.81 7.33 13.64
N TYR A 179 -10.05 6.13 13.15
CA TYR A 179 -10.77 5.88 11.89
C TYR A 179 -11.92 4.88 12.06
N PRO A 180 -12.89 5.14 12.98
CA PRO A 180 -13.95 4.17 13.32
C PRO A 180 -14.88 3.83 12.16
N GLN A 181 -14.97 4.70 11.15
CA GLN A 181 -15.82 4.53 9.97
C GLN A 181 -15.17 3.69 8.87
N HIS A 182 -13.86 3.40 8.96
CA HIS A 182 -13.13 2.70 7.91
C HIS A 182 -12.83 1.24 8.28
N ARG A 183 -12.77 0.41 7.25
CA ARG A 183 -12.31 -0.97 7.42
C ARG A 183 -10.81 -0.99 7.67
N ILE A 184 -10.41 -1.64 8.74
CA ILE A 184 -9.00 -1.82 9.11
C ILE A 184 -8.68 -3.30 9.08
N PHE A 185 -7.72 -3.67 8.25
CA PHE A 185 -7.22 -5.03 8.11
C PHE A 185 -5.86 -5.16 8.82
N PRO A 186 -5.79 -5.83 9.97
CA PRO A 186 -4.52 -6.19 10.58
C PRO A 186 -3.83 -7.24 9.72
N ILE A 187 -2.62 -6.95 9.22
CA ILE A 187 -1.87 -7.83 8.34
C ILE A 187 -0.41 -7.96 8.75
N SER A 188 0.22 -9.06 8.36
CA SER A 188 1.67 -9.13 8.21
C SER A 188 1.99 -9.40 6.74
N ALA A 189 2.55 -8.40 6.07
CA ALA A 189 2.98 -8.54 4.68
C ALA A 189 4.10 -9.59 4.54
N LEU A 190 4.92 -9.77 5.59
CA LEU A 190 6.01 -10.74 5.62
C LEU A 190 5.48 -12.19 5.66
N TYR A 191 4.49 -12.46 6.51
CA TYR A 191 3.96 -13.80 6.75
C TYR A 191 2.61 -14.06 6.06
N SER A 192 2.14 -13.14 5.20
CA SER A 192 0.84 -13.23 4.50
C SER A 192 -0.37 -13.38 5.44
N GLN A 193 -0.23 -12.95 6.69
CA GLN A 193 -1.31 -12.96 7.67
C GLN A 193 -2.36 -11.89 7.31
N GLY A 194 -3.66 -12.21 7.48
CA GLY A 194 -4.75 -11.27 7.19
C GLY A 194 -5.08 -11.12 5.70
N PHE A 195 -4.37 -11.82 4.81
CA PHE A 195 -4.56 -11.68 3.35
C PHE A 195 -5.91 -12.24 2.87
N ARG A 196 -6.50 -13.19 3.60
CA ARG A 196 -7.83 -13.72 3.27
C ARG A 196 -8.90 -12.63 3.33
N GLU A 197 -8.87 -11.83 4.36
CA GLU A 197 -9.81 -10.74 4.60
C GLU A 197 -9.65 -9.64 3.55
N VAL A 198 -8.40 -9.26 3.25
CA VAL A 198 -8.08 -8.31 2.17
C VAL A 198 -8.54 -8.83 0.81
N LYS A 199 -8.27 -10.11 0.50
CA LYS A 199 -8.74 -10.75 -0.75
C LYS A 199 -10.26 -10.69 -0.87
N SER A 200 -10.99 -11.03 0.20
CA SER A 200 -12.45 -10.98 0.22
C SER A 200 -12.97 -9.57 -0.02
N PHE A 201 -12.33 -8.58 0.57
CA PHE A 201 -12.68 -7.17 0.36
C PHE A 201 -12.41 -6.70 -1.07
N VAL A 202 -11.22 -6.97 -1.60
CA VAL A 202 -10.85 -6.70 -3.00
C VAL A 202 -11.85 -7.36 -3.94
N TRP A 203 -12.20 -8.63 -3.68
CA TRP A 203 -13.16 -9.38 -4.49
C TRP A 203 -14.55 -8.72 -4.51
N SER A 204 -15.02 -8.21 -3.38
CA SER A 204 -16.34 -7.57 -3.30
C SER A 204 -16.45 -6.30 -4.15
N LEU A 205 -15.32 -5.73 -4.56
CA LEU A 205 -15.23 -4.52 -5.38
C LEU A 205 -14.97 -4.82 -6.87
N LEU A 206 -14.60 -6.06 -7.22
CA LEU A 206 -14.38 -6.52 -8.60
C LEU A 206 -15.67 -7.01 -9.24
#